data_7c8fa89b1835a8be54546b1d63657abf
#
_entry.id   7c8fa89b1835a8be54546b1d63657abf
#
_cell.length_a   1.000
_cell.length_b   1.000
_cell.length_c   1.000
_cell.angle_alpha   90.00
_cell.angle_beta   90.00
_cell.angle_gamma   90.00
#
_symmetry.space_group_name_H-M   'P 1'
#
loop_
_entity.id
_entity.type
_entity.pdbx_description
1 polymer ?
#
loop_
_entity_poly.entity_id
_entity_poly.type
_entity_poly.pdbx_seq_one_letter_code
_entity_poly.pdbx_strand_id
1 'polypeptide(L)'
;MPDRIRVLFAIGSLAGGGSERQLVNILRNIDRSQFEPHLYLVSRTGEFLSQVPDDVSISAFDDEPTSGGMYLPGRIRRAQIAHFGKTLGSKQIDVVYDRTPHMTLVAGPACRQLAVPNLSTVVSDPANDLSDNIGRFRWLKFRVLKRAYRNANRVIANSEPLAQGCRDFYGLPPDQVTVLPNGFDFDQIHNLATKQVDLQALPPGTFHIAAAGRLEECKGFDILFEALNELVNVRDHLNIVVSIAGRGVQEEPLKHLANQHCLEHAVRFVGFLENPYPLIRSADLFCLTSRYEGMPNVLVEAMSLGVPVLSVDCPHGPRDILHGGELGTLTPNQDVQQIADGIEQARTPDPARDARTAKAKESVRSRFGIGPTTRALEELLTLAVRHNP
;
A
#
# COMPACT_ATOMS: atom_id res chain seq x y z
N MET A 1 33.83 9.77 -13.11
CA MET A 1 32.63 10.12 -12.33
C MET A 1 32.74 9.26 -11.08
N PRO A 2 32.36 9.71 -9.89
CA PRO A 2 32.25 8.79 -8.77
C PRO A 2 31.33 7.63 -9.16
N ASP A 3 31.69 6.41 -8.78
CA ASP A 3 30.87 5.24 -9.10
C ASP A 3 29.48 5.42 -8.46
N ARG A 4 28.43 5.26 -9.28
CA ARG A 4 27.04 5.33 -8.82
C ARG A 4 26.76 4.15 -7.88
N ILE A 5 25.97 4.36 -6.85
CA ILE A 5 25.51 3.31 -5.95
C ILE A 5 24.51 2.41 -6.68
N ARG A 6 24.83 1.12 -6.83
CA ARG A 6 23.96 0.12 -7.46
C ARG A 6 22.97 -0.41 -6.43
N VAL A 7 21.70 -0.07 -6.62
CA VAL A 7 20.61 -0.41 -5.69
C VAL A 7 19.75 -1.51 -6.28
N LEU A 8 19.58 -2.62 -5.56
CA LEU A 8 18.58 -3.63 -5.92
C LEU A 8 17.28 -3.40 -5.16
N PHE A 9 16.25 -2.94 -5.86
CA PHE A 9 14.88 -2.85 -5.36
C PHE A 9 14.21 -4.20 -5.51
N ALA A 10 13.58 -4.73 -4.45
CA ALA A 10 13.06 -6.09 -4.43
C ALA A 10 11.61 -6.16 -3.94
N ILE A 11 10.75 -6.79 -4.75
CA ILE A 11 9.34 -7.05 -4.43
C ILE A 11 8.88 -8.38 -5.06
N GLY A 12 7.77 -8.95 -4.60
CA GLY A 12 7.29 -10.25 -5.10
C GLY A 12 6.87 -10.23 -6.57
N SER A 13 6.08 -9.24 -6.97
CA SER A 13 5.59 -9.00 -8.34
C SER A 13 5.16 -7.55 -8.47
N LEU A 14 4.66 -7.13 -9.62
CA LEU A 14 4.08 -5.80 -9.84
C LEU A 14 2.56 -5.83 -10.07
N ALA A 15 1.86 -6.67 -9.31
CA ALA A 15 0.45 -7.03 -9.48
C ALA A 15 -0.56 -6.00 -8.90
N GLY A 16 -0.38 -4.71 -9.13
CA GLY A 16 -1.45 -3.72 -8.97
C GLY A 16 -1.75 -3.26 -7.53
N GLY A 17 -0.88 -3.52 -6.55
CA GLY A 17 -1.05 -3.07 -5.17
C GLY A 17 -0.41 -1.71 -4.86
N GLY A 18 -0.70 -1.19 -3.66
CA GLY A 18 -0.12 0.08 -3.20
C GLY A 18 1.39 0.03 -2.99
N SER A 19 1.96 -1.11 -2.56
CA SER A 19 3.41 -1.31 -2.40
C SER A 19 4.13 -1.31 -3.74
N GLU A 20 3.54 -1.96 -4.73
CA GLU A 20 4.05 -2.08 -6.10
C GLU A 20 4.07 -0.71 -6.77
N ARG A 21 2.98 0.05 -6.67
CA ARG A 21 2.90 1.43 -7.18
C ARG A 21 3.96 2.33 -6.53
N GLN A 22 4.15 2.22 -5.22
CA GLN A 22 5.18 2.99 -4.51
C GLN A 22 6.59 2.64 -4.99
N LEU A 23 6.88 1.36 -5.25
CA LEU A 23 8.18 0.96 -5.76
C LEU A 23 8.44 1.54 -7.16
N VAL A 24 7.46 1.48 -8.05
CA VAL A 24 7.55 2.09 -9.39
C VAL A 24 7.74 3.61 -9.30
N ASN A 25 7.04 4.29 -8.39
CA ASN A 25 7.23 5.72 -8.16
C ASN A 25 8.67 6.04 -7.71
N ILE A 26 9.24 5.26 -6.80
CA ILE A 26 10.65 5.41 -6.39
C ILE A 26 11.57 5.19 -7.59
N LEU A 27 11.38 4.11 -8.35
CA LEU A 27 12.19 3.80 -9.53
C LEU A 27 12.17 4.90 -10.59
N ARG A 28 11.08 5.64 -10.72
CA ARG A 28 10.93 6.78 -11.64
C ARG A 28 11.63 8.04 -11.16
N ASN A 29 11.76 8.23 -9.86
CA ASN A 29 12.17 9.51 -9.26
C ASN A 29 13.55 9.49 -8.62
N ILE A 30 14.18 8.32 -8.42
CA ILE A 30 15.52 8.20 -7.84
C ILE A 30 16.57 8.86 -8.73
N ASP A 31 17.51 9.60 -8.15
CA ASP A 31 18.54 10.38 -8.85
C ASP A 31 19.54 9.46 -9.58
N ARG A 32 19.44 9.43 -10.91
CA ARG A 32 20.31 8.65 -11.81
C ARG A 32 21.76 9.14 -11.85
N SER A 33 22.03 10.33 -11.35
CA SER A 33 23.41 10.83 -11.28
C SER A 33 24.19 10.17 -10.13
N GLN A 34 23.49 9.72 -9.09
CA GLN A 34 24.07 9.10 -7.89
C GLN A 34 23.77 7.61 -7.77
N PHE A 35 22.64 7.14 -8.32
CA PHE A 35 22.16 5.78 -8.17
C PHE A 35 21.95 5.07 -9.50
N GLU A 36 22.25 3.76 -9.50
CA GLU A 36 21.91 2.85 -10.59
C GLU A 36 20.90 1.82 -10.08
N PRO A 37 19.59 2.02 -10.36
CA PRO A 37 18.55 1.14 -9.87
C PRO A 37 18.45 -0.14 -10.70
N HIS A 38 18.32 -1.26 -10.00
CA HIS A 38 17.97 -2.57 -10.54
C HIS A 38 16.70 -3.06 -9.84
N LEU A 39 15.88 -3.86 -10.52
CA LEU A 39 14.66 -4.44 -9.95
C LEU A 39 14.77 -5.95 -9.89
N TYR A 40 14.41 -6.52 -8.72
CA TYR A 40 14.26 -7.95 -8.53
C TYR A 40 12.79 -8.30 -8.24
N LEU A 41 12.28 -9.28 -8.97
CA LEU A 41 10.94 -9.83 -8.79
C LEU A 41 11.03 -11.33 -8.46
N VAL A 42 10.08 -11.85 -7.70
CA VAL A 42 9.88 -13.30 -7.61
C VAL A 42 9.18 -13.80 -8.85
N SER A 43 8.18 -13.05 -9.33
CA SER A 43 7.46 -13.32 -10.57
C SER A 43 7.40 -12.08 -11.45
N ARG A 44 7.80 -12.24 -12.72
CA ARG A 44 7.75 -11.16 -13.74
C ARG A 44 6.33 -11.00 -14.27
N THR A 45 5.42 -10.64 -13.38
CA THR A 45 4.00 -10.46 -13.69
C THR A 45 3.47 -9.17 -13.05
N GLY A 46 2.39 -8.65 -13.60
CA GLY A 46 1.62 -7.56 -13.01
C GLY A 46 1.44 -6.34 -13.89
N GLU A 47 0.42 -5.59 -13.59
CA GLU A 47 -0.07 -4.45 -14.36
C GLU A 47 0.92 -3.28 -14.40
N PHE A 48 1.79 -3.18 -13.41
CA PHE A 48 2.76 -2.08 -13.34
C PHE A 48 4.11 -2.40 -14.01
N LEU A 49 4.28 -3.57 -14.63
CA LEU A 49 5.52 -3.90 -15.35
C LEU A 49 5.84 -2.91 -16.47
N SER A 50 4.83 -2.51 -17.24
CA SER A 50 4.96 -1.52 -18.33
C SER A 50 5.29 -0.11 -17.84
N GLN A 51 5.22 0.12 -16.53
CA GLN A 51 5.48 1.41 -15.92
C GLN A 51 6.89 1.53 -15.32
N VAL A 52 7.65 0.44 -15.28
CA VAL A 52 9.07 0.45 -14.87
C VAL A 52 9.87 1.21 -15.94
N PRO A 53 10.76 2.14 -15.55
CA PRO A 53 11.62 2.83 -16.51
C PRO A 53 12.51 1.88 -17.31
N ASP A 54 12.72 2.17 -18.58
CA ASP A 54 13.50 1.33 -19.53
C ASP A 54 14.97 1.16 -19.10
N ASP A 55 15.51 2.12 -18.36
CA ASP A 55 16.88 2.08 -17.84
C ASP A 55 17.06 1.17 -16.61
N VAL A 56 15.97 0.64 -16.03
CA VAL A 56 15.99 -0.26 -14.89
C VAL A 56 16.04 -1.71 -15.34
N SER A 57 17.16 -2.39 -15.09
CA SER A 57 17.28 -3.81 -15.43
C SER A 57 16.44 -4.66 -14.46
N ILE A 58 15.60 -5.56 -15.03
CA ILE A 58 14.75 -6.46 -14.26
C ILE A 58 15.35 -7.87 -14.25
N SER A 59 15.50 -8.45 -13.05
CA SER A 59 15.80 -9.87 -12.85
C SER A 59 14.61 -10.52 -12.14
N ALA A 60 14.19 -11.70 -12.55
CA ALA A 60 13.10 -12.39 -11.88
C ALA A 60 13.45 -13.86 -11.60
N PHE A 61 12.95 -14.37 -10.48
CA PHE A 61 13.20 -15.76 -10.09
C PHE A 61 12.55 -16.76 -11.05
N ASP A 62 11.40 -16.41 -11.62
CA ASP A 62 10.69 -17.26 -12.59
C ASP A 62 11.23 -17.15 -14.04
N ASP A 63 12.22 -16.28 -14.29
CA ASP A 63 12.95 -16.28 -15.57
C ASP A 63 13.80 -17.57 -15.75
N GLU A 64 14.20 -18.22 -14.64
CA GLU A 64 14.95 -19.48 -14.67
C GLU A 64 14.00 -20.67 -14.38
N PRO A 65 14.01 -21.73 -15.19
CA PRO A 65 13.17 -22.89 -14.94
C PRO A 65 13.53 -23.54 -13.60
N THR A 66 12.58 -23.61 -12.68
CA THR A 66 12.76 -24.36 -11.44
C THR A 66 12.79 -25.84 -11.76
N SER A 67 13.93 -26.49 -11.56
CA SER A 67 14.07 -27.94 -11.77
C SER A 67 13.02 -28.69 -10.94
N GLY A 68 12.20 -29.52 -11.62
CA GLY A 68 11.28 -30.43 -10.99
C GLY A 68 12.02 -31.35 -10.01
N GLY A 69 11.48 -31.53 -8.81
CA GLY A 69 12.06 -32.40 -7.80
C GLY A 69 11.10 -32.56 -6.63
N MET A 70 11.35 -33.55 -5.77
CA MET A 70 10.53 -33.89 -4.60
C MET A 70 10.22 -32.66 -3.74
N TYR A 71 8.94 -32.52 -3.32
CA TYR A 71 8.52 -31.42 -2.44
C TYR A 71 9.20 -31.55 -1.06
N LEU A 72 10.10 -30.63 -0.77
CA LEU A 72 10.71 -30.46 0.56
C LEU A 72 10.31 -29.10 1.13
N PRO A 73 9.82 -29.01 2.35
CA PRO A 73 9.48 -27.74 2.98
C PRO A 73 10.65 -26.74 2.93
N GLY A 74 10.39 -25.50 2.45
CA GLY A 74 11.41 -24.46 2.33
C GLY A 74 12.36 -24.58 1.14
N ARG A 75 12.21 -25.58 0.23
CA ARG A 75 13.03 -25.73 -0.98
C ARG A 75 12.92 -24.51 -1.90
N ILE A 76 11.71 -24.04 -2.18
CA ILE A 76 11.47 -22.86 -3.03
C ILE A 76 12.16 -21.64 -2.44
N ARG A 77 11.99 -21.39 -1.14
CA ARG A 77 12.65 -20.25 -0.48
C ARG A 77 14.17 -20.33 -0.54
N ARG A 78 14.76 -21.51 -0.36
CA ARG A 78 16.22 -21.69 -0.50
C ARG A 78 16.67 -21.38 -1.94
N ALA A 79 15.92 -21.83 -2.94
CA ALA A 79 16.18 -21.52 -4.34
C ALA A 79 16.07 -20.02 -4.62
N GLN A 80 15.05 -19.36 -4.09
CA GLN A 80 14.90 -17.89 -4.18
C GLN A 80 16.09 -17.16 -3.53
N ILE A 81 16.53 -17.56 -2.33
CA ILE A 81 17.69 -16.97 -1.64
C ILE A 81 18.97 -17.15 -2.47
N ALA A 82 19.19 -18.34 -3.03
CA ALA A 82 20.37 -18.60 -3.86
C ALA A 82 20.34 -17.78 -5.16
N HIS A 83 19.20 -17.69 -5.83
CA HIS A 83 19.03 -16.89 -7.05
C HIS A 83 19.19 -15.39 -6.75
N PHE A 84 18.61 -14.90 -5.65
CA PHE A 84 18.80 -13.52 -5.19
C PHE A 84 20.28 -13.22 -4.94
N GLY A 85 21.01 -14.11 -4.25
CA GLY A 85 22.46 -13.98 -4.02
C GLY A 85 23.28 -13.96 -5.31
N LYS A 86 22.92 -14.81 -6.30
CA LYS A 86 23.54 -14.79 -7.63
C LYS A 86 23.31 -13.42 -8.32
N THR A 87 22.11 -12.85 -8.19
CA THR A 87 21.79 -11.52 -8.72
C THR A 87 22.61 -10.42 -8.05
N LEU A 88 22.78 -10.46 -6.71
CA LEU A 88 23.63 -9.52 -5.97
C LEU A 88 25.05 -9.51 -6.52
N GLY A 89 25.65 -10.69 -6.68
CA GLY A 89 27.03 -10.84 -7.17
C GLY A 89 27.18 -10.43 -8.65
N SER A 90 26.30 -10.92 -9.53
CA SER A 90 26.41 -10.66 -10.96
C SER A 90 26.16 -9.19 -11.34
N LYS A 91 25.33 -8.49 -10.59
CA LYS A 91 25.04 -7.05 -10.76
C LYS A 91 25.93 -6.17 -9.89
N GLN A 92 26.78 -6.76 -9.06
CA GLN A 92 27.67 -6.04 -8.13
C GLN A 92 26.89 -5.03 -7.26
N ILE A 93 25.78 -5.47 -6.68
CA ILE A 93 24.87 -4.60 -5.91
C ILE A 93 25.53 -4.09 -4.64
N ASP A 94 25.44 -2.78 -4.40
CA ASP A 94 26.03 -2.12 -3.24
C ASP A 94 25.05 -2.05 -2.06
N VAL A 95 23.73 -2.00 -2.32
CA VAL A 95 22.68 -1.97 -1.28
C VAL A 95 21.35 -2.54 -1.81
N VAL A 96 20.59 -3.16 -0.91
CA VAL A 96 19.26 -3.71 -1.21
C VAL A 96 18.18 -2.89 -0.51
N TYR A 97 17.08 -2.62 -1.21
CA TYR A 97 15.84 -2.12 -0.65
C TYR A 97 14.71 -3.12 -0.92
N ASP A 98 14.24 -3.81 0.12
CA ASP A 98 13.16 -4.78 -0.04
C ASP A 98 11.85 -4.31 0.57
N ARG A 99 10.74 -4.71 -0.08
CA ARG A 99 9.38 -4.44 0.40
C ARG A 99 8.62 -5.76 0.54
N THR A 100 7.80 -5.84 1.55
CA THR A 100 6.98 -6.97 1.96
C THR A 100 7.72 -8.04 2.79
N PRO A 101 7.04 -8.68 3.75
CA PRO A 101 7.64 -9.71 4.61
C PRO A 101 8.24 -10.89 3.83
N HIS A 102 7.63 -11.24 2.69
CA HIS A 102 8.16 -12.33 1.84
C HIS A 102 9.55 -11.98 1.31
N MET A 103 9.73 -10.77 0.80
CA MET A 103 11.03 -10.35 0.26
C MET A 103 12.10 -10.21 1.35
N THR A 104 11.74 -9.71 2.52
CA THR A 104 12.67 -9.66 3.67
C THR A 104 13.18 -11.06 4.03
N LEU A 105 12.32 -12.10 3.91
CA LEU A 105 12.73 -13.51 4.14
C LEU A 105 13.66 -14.07 3.05
N VAL A 106 13.70 -13.46 1.88
CA VAL A 106 14.60 -13.84 0.76
C VAL A 106 15.86 -12.98 0.78
N ALA A 107 15.71 -11.67 0.79
CA ALA A 107 16.80 -10.70 0.71
C ALA A 107 17.71 -10.75 1.95
N GLY A 108 17.16 -10.74 3.16
CA GLY A 108 17.95 -10.68 4.38
C GLY A 108 19.01 -11.79 4.52
N PRO A 109 18.69 -13.10 4.31
CA PRO A 109 19.70 -14.15 4.32
C PRO A 109 20.75 -14.01 3.22
N ALA A 110 20.37 -13.63 1.99
CA ALA A 110 21.31 -13.47 0.87
C ALA A 110 22.25 -12.28 1.10
N CYS A 111 21.72 -11.14 1.53
CA CYS A 111 22.48 -9.94 1.87
C CYS A 111 23.53 -10.23 2.96
N ARG A 112 23.15 -10.95 4.02
CA ARG A 112 24.06 -11.31 5.09
C ARG A 112 25.20 -12.24 4.62
N GLN A 113 24.91 -13.19 3.70
CA GLN A 113 25.91 -14.10 3.16
C GLN A 113 26.98 -13.37 2.34
N LEU A 114 26.61 -12.28 1.68
CA LEU A 114 27.47 -11.53 0.78
C LEU A 114 27.95 -10.19 1.37
N ALA A 115 27.62 -9.93 2.64
CA ALA A 115 27.92 -8.65 3.33
C ALA A 115 27.37 -7.42 2.58
N VAL A 116 26.22 -7.55 1.90
CA VAL A 116 25.54 -6.42 1.25
C VAL A 116 24.52 -5.83 2.23
N PRO A 117 24.55 -4.52 2.51
CA PRO A 117 23.58 -3.89 3.40
C PRO A 117 22.15 -3.95 2.83
N ASN A 118 21.16 -4.11 3.70
CA ASN A 118 19.75 -4.11 3.30
C ASN A 118 18.86 -3.21 4.17
N LEU A 119 17.96 -2.51 3.49
CA LEU A 119 16.87 -1.73 4.07
C LEU A 119 15.58 -2.50 3.82
N SER A 120 14.94 -2.98 4.88
CA SER A 120 13.73 -3.81 4.78
C SER A 120 12.49 -3.03 5.18
N THR A 121 11.50 -2.91 4.29
CA THR A 121 10.31 -2.10 4.54
C THR A 121 9.14 -2.93 5.04
N VAL A 122 8.57 -2.50 6.17
CA VAL A 122 7.29 -2.99 6.70
C VAL A 122 6.17 -2.08 6.21
N VAL A 123 5.16 -2.65 5.56
CA VAL A 123 4.09 -1.90 4.86
C VAL A 123 2.70 -2.08 5.46
N SER A 124 2.56 -2.98 6.43
CA SER A 124 1.31 -3.30 7.12
C SER A 124 1.56 -3.74 8.55
N ASP A 125 0.50 -3.81 9.36
CA ASP A 125 0.60 -4.23 10.76
C ASP A 125 1.21 -5.63 10.90
N PRO A 126 2.37 -5.78 11.58
CA PRO A 126 3.06 -7.06 11.70
C PRO A 126 2.24 -8.14 12.42
N ALA A 127 1.37 -7.76 13.35
CA ALA A 127 0.55 -8.69 14.12
C ALA A 127 -0.56 -9.29 13.26
N ASN A 128 -1.22 -8.45 12.47
CA ASN A 128 -2.30 -8.83 11.59
C ASN A 128 -1.80 -9.57 10.33
N ASP A 129 -0.72 -9.11 9.70
CA ASP A 129 -0.08 -9.82 8.58
C ASP A 129 0.30 -11.27 8.90
N LEU A 130 0.66 -11.55 10.16
CA LEU A 130 0.94 -12.90 10.61
C LEU A 130 -0.34 -13.67 10.93
N SER A 131 -1.46 -13.03 11.27
CA SER A 131 -2.74 -13.69 11.54
C SER A 131 -3.41 -14.15 10.24
N ASP A 132 -3.44 -13.35 9.22
CA ASP A 132 -4.14 -13.61 7.94
C ASP A 132 -3.49 -14.73 7.12
N ASN A 133 -2.20 -14.95 7.32
CA ASN A 133 -1.42 -15.99 6.64
C ASN A 133 -1.25 -17.27 7.50
N ILE A 134 -2.25 -17.67 8.24
CA ILE A 134 -2.14 -18.78 9.22
C ILE A 134 -2.05 -20.13 8.53
N GLY A 135 -0.81 -20.66 8.47
CA GLY A 135 -0.54 -22.07 8.37
C GLY A 135 -0.01 -22.59 9.73
N ARG A 136 0.04 -23.92 9.86
CA ARG A 136 0.45 -24.72 11.04
C ARG A 136 1.77 -24.30 11.73
N PHE A 137 2.54 -23.34 11.16
CA PHE A 137 3.88 -22.92 11.60
C PHE A 137 4.01 -21.39 11.83
N ARG A 138 2.96 -20.72 12.30
CA ARG A 138 2.95 -19.28 12.60
C ARG A 138 4.16 -18.84 13.46
N TRP A 139 4.44 -19.56 14.54
CA TRP A 139 5.55 -19.26 15.46
C TRP A 139 6.93 -19.32 14.76
N LEU A 140 7.11 -20.28 13.84
CA LEU A 140 8.35 -20.40 13.09
C LEU A 140 8.52 -19.23 12.10
N LYS A 141 7.46 -18.87 11.37
CA LYS A 141 7.44 -17.72 10.47
C LYS A 141 7.76 -16.44 11.24
N PHE A 142 7.13 -16.24 12.41
CA PHE A 142 7.43 -15.10 13.29
C PHE A 142 8.91 -15.06 13.70
N ARG A 143 9.48 -16.17 14.20
CA ARG A 143 10.89 -16.21 14.60
C ARG A 143 11.84 -15.90 13.45
N VAL A 144 11.55 -16.40 12.27
CA VAL A 144 12.38 -16.16 11.08
C VAL A 144 12.27 -14.72 10.61
N LEU A 145 11.07 -14.13 10.57
CA LEU A 145 10.85 -12.71 10.25
C LEU A 145 11.53 -11.80 11.28
N LYS A 146 11.30 -12.05 12.57
CA LYS A 146 11.95 -11.30 13.65
C LYS A 146 13.47 -11.29 13.49
N ARG A 147 14.06 -12.46 13.19
CA ARG A 147 15.50 -12.56 12.95
C ARG A 147 15.93 -11.81 11.68
N ALA A 148 15.13 -11.86 10.62
CA ALA A 148 15.43 -11.16 9.37
C ALA A 148 15.45 -9.64 9.57
N TYR A 149 14.41 -9.08 10.21
CA TYR A 149 14.35 -7.66 10.52
C TYR A 149 15.44 -7.21 11.49
N ARG A 150 15.73 -7.99 12.54
CA ARG A 150 16.83 -7.67 13.48
C ARG A 150 18.21 -7.67 12.85
N ASN A 151 18.39 -8.39 11.75
CA ASN A 151 19.67 -8.45 11.02
C ASN A 151 19.72 -7.46 9.84
N ALA A 152 18.64 -6.77 9.52
CA ALA A 152 18.63 -5.71 8.51
C ALA A 152 19.44 -4.50 9.02
N ASN A 153 20.15 -3.82 8.14
CA ASN A 153 20.87 -2.59 8.50
C ASN A 153 19.89 -1.51 8.95
N ARG A 154 18.71 -1.47 8.33
CA ARG A 154 17.61 -0.55 8.69
C ARG A 154 16.27 -1.22 8.42
N VAL A 155 15.31 -0.96 9.30
CA VAL A 155 13.89 -1.28 9.05
C VAL A 155 13.16 0.02 8.78
N ILE A 156 12.44 0.08 7.67
CA ILE A 156 11.66 1.25 7.27
C ILE A 156 10.19 0.95 7.55
N ALA A 157 9.53 1.84 8.27
CA ALA A 157 8.08 1.83 8.47
C ALA A 157 7.47 3.07 7.81
N ASN A 158 6.28 2.96 7.22
CA ASN A 158 5.67 4.05 6.46
C ASN A 158 4.84 5.03 7.33
N SER A 159 4.77 4.80 8.64
CA SER A 159 4.17 5.72 9.63
C SER A 159 4.79 5.51 11.01
N GLU A 160 4.72 6.53 11.90
CA GLU A 160 5.25 6.40 13.27
C GLU A 160 4.51 5.34 14.09
N PRO A 161 3.17 5.23 14.04
CA PRO A 161 2.47 4.14 14.72
C PRO A 161 2.93 2.76 14.25
N LEU A 162 3.19 2.58 12.94
CA LEU A 162 3.73 1.32 12.41
C LEU A 162 5.17 1.07 12.87
N ALA A 163 6.01 2.11 12.95
CA ALA A 163 7.37 2.01 13.48
C ALA A 163 7.36 1.53 14.92
N GLN A 164 6.47 2.09 15.74
CA GLN A 164 6.30 1.64 17.12
C GLN A 164 5.80 0.18 17.17
N GLY A 165 4.81 -0.18 16.35
CA GLY A 165 4.35 -1.56 16.22
C GLY A 165 5.48 -2.54 15.84
N CYS A 166 6.39 -2.14 14.94
CA CYS A 166 7.56 -2.95 14.57
C CYS A 166 8.54 -3.10 15.74
N ARG A 167 8.83 -2.01 16.48
CA ARG A 167 9.70 -2.05 17.66
C ARG A 167 9.15 -3.03 18.71
N ASP A 168 7.88 -2.92 19.02
CA ASP A 168 7.23 -3.74 20.05
C ASP A 168 7.11 -5.20 19.61
N PHE A 169 6.61 -5.45 18.41
CA PHE A 169 6.31 -6.78 17.92
C PHE A 169 7.59 -7.61 17.62
N TYR A 170 8.55 -7.02 16.91
CA TYR A 170 9.79 -7.71 16.58
C TYR A 170 10.89 -7.49 17.61
N GLY A 171 10.72 -6.61 18.59
CA GLY A 171 11.73 -6.24 19.59
C GLY A 171 12.94 -5.60 18.92
N LEU A 172 12.70 -4.61 18.04
CA LEU A 172 13.75 -3.88 17.32
C LEU A 172 14.22 -2.69 18.16
N PRO A 173 15.52 -2.39 18.18
CA PRO A 173 16.02 -1.18 18.84
C PRO A 173 15.52 0.08 18.11
N PRO A 174 15.25 1.19 18.86
CA PRO A 174 14.68 2.42 18.29
C PRO A 174 15.49 2.99 17.13
N ASP A 175 16.81 2.93 17.21
CA ASP A 175 17.75 3.44 16.22
C ASP A 175 17.78 2.59 14.93
N GLN A 176 17.30 1.36 14.95
CA GLN A 176 17.22 0.50 13.77
C GLN A 176 15.95 0.78 12.93
N VAL A 177 14.91 1.39 13.52
CA VAL A 177 13.64 1.64 12.81
C VAL A 177 13.54 3.11 12.42
N THR A 178 13.35 3.37 11.14
CA THR A 178 13.19 4.72 10.57
C THR A 178 11.81 4.85 9.93
N VAL A 179 11.15 6.00 10.16
CA VAL A 179 9.91 6.32 9.48
C VAL A 179 10.22 6.97 8.14
N LEU A 180 9.67 6.39 7.08
CA LEU A 180 9.71 6.95 5.74
C LEU A 180 8.34 6.75 5.09
N PRO A 181 7.48 7.78 5.06
CA PRO A 181 6.17 7.70 4.43
C PRO A 181 6.27 7.36 2.94
N ASN A 182 5.19 6.81 2.38
CA ASN A 182 5.07 6.65 0.95
C ASN A 182 5.04 8.02 0.26
N GLY A 183 5.72 8.12 -0.89
CA GLY A 183 5.77 9.34 -1.69
C GLY A 183 4.77 9.32 -2.84
N PHE A 184 4.19 10.48 -3.17
CA PHE A 184 3.19 10.62 -4.21
C PHE A 184 3.59 11.70 -5.21
N ASP A 185 3.50 11.37 -6.50
CA ASP A 185 3.56 12.34 -7.59
C ASP A 185 2.15 12.94 -7.77
N PHE A 186 1.88 14.01 -7.03
CA PHE A 186 0.57 14.65 -7.04
C PHE A 186 0.22 15.30 -8.37
N ASP A 187 1.19 15.71 -9.16
CA ASP A 187 0.94 16.29 -10.48
C ASP A 187 0.56 15.20 -11.47
N GLN A 188 1.22 14.04 -11.41
CA GLN A 188 0.81 12.85 -12.16
C GLN A 188 -0.60 12.38 -11.76
N ILE A 189 -0.91 12.31 -10.46
CA ILE A 189 -2.25 11.94 -9.95
C ILE A 189 -3.31 12.88 -10.52
N HIS A 190 -3.08 14.20 -10.47
CA HIS A 190 -3.98 15.20 -11.02
C HIS A 190 -4.19 15.05 -12.53
N ASN A 191 -3.11 14.86 -13.27
CA ASN A 191 -3.17 14.65 -14.72
C ASN A 191 -3.93 13.37 -15.09
N LEU A 192 -3.69 12.29 -14.35
CA LEU A 192 -4.40 11.02 -14.56
C LEU A 192 -5.88 11.12 -14.18
N ALA A 193 -6.24 11.95 -13.19
CA ALA A 193 -7.63 12.15 -12.77
C ALA A 193 -8.49 12.93 -13.78
N THR A 194 -7.87 13.57 -14.77
CA THR A 194 -8.59 14.26 -15.87
C THR A 194 -8.88 13.35 -17.06
N LYS A 195 -8.26 12.16 -17.10
CA LYS A 195 -8.49 11.22 -18.20
C LYS A 195 -9.87 10.62 -18.12
N GLN A 196 -10.50 10.43 -19.28
CA GLN A 196 -11.77 9.72 -19.35
C GLN A 196 -11.57 8.25 -18.99
N VAL A 197 -12.47 7.75 -18.14
CA VAL A 197 -12.61 6.32 -17.83
C VAL A 197 -14.05 5.96 -18.17
N ASP A 198 -14.24 4.83 -18.80
CA ASP A 198 -15.57 4.34 -19.15
C ASP A 198 -16.28 3.84 -17.87
N LEU A 199 -16.83 4.79 -17.12
CA LEU A 199 -17.64 4.53 -15.94
C LEU A 199 -19.11 4.74 -16.33
N GLN A 200 -19.93 3.75 -16.06
CA GLN A 200 -21.36 3.88 -16.25
C GLN A 200 -21.89 5.10 -15.50
N ALA A 201 -22.60 5.99 -16.19
CA ALA A 201 -23.18 7.20 -15.60
C ALA A 201 -24.10 6.86 -14.40
N LEU A 202 -24.04 7.71 -13.40
CA LEU A 202 -24.94 7.64 -12.25
C LEU A 202 -26.24 8.42 -12.52
N PRO A 203 -27.38 8.00 -11.97
CA PRO A 203 -28.62 8.78 -12.04
C PRO A 203 -28.40 10.20 -11.50
N PRO A 204 -29.07 11.22 -12.07
CA PRO A 204 -29.02 12.58 -11.55
C PRO A 204 -29.42 12.64 -10.06
N GLY A 205 -28.68 13.41 -9.25
CA GLY A 205 -28.94 13.57 -7.82
C GLY A 205 -28.47 12.42 -6.94
N THR A 206 -27.72 11.48 -7.50
CA THR A 206 -27.09 10.41 -6.73
C THR A 206 -25.93 10.97 -5.90
N PHE A 207 -25.89 10.67 -4.61
CA PHE A 207 -24.71 10.86 -3.78
C PHE A 207 -23.74 9.72 -4.02
N HIS A 208 -22.60 10.06 -4.61
CA HIS A 208 -21.60 9.09 -5.06
C HIS A 208 -20.48 8.90 -4.04
N ILE A 209 -20.31 7.69 -3.57
CA ILE A 209 -19.21 7.29 -2.70
C ILE A 209 -18.22 6.45 -3.52
N ALA A 210 -16.94 6.81 -3.48
CA ALA A 210 -15.88 5.97 -4.00
C ALA A 210 -15.17 5.22 -2.88
N ALA A 211 -14.81 3.97 -3.15
CA ALA A 211 -13.91 3.17 -2.33
C ALA A 211 -12.95 2.40 -3.24
N ALA A 212 -11.70 2.21 -2.83
CA ALA A 212 -10.72 1.53 -3.66
C ALA A 212 -9.73 0.72 -2.82
N GLY A 213 -9.42 -0.49 -3.29
CA GLY A 213 -8.47 -1.39 -2.63
C GLY A 213 -8.63 -2.84 -3.08
N ARG A 214 -7.72 -3.70 -2.65
CA ARG A 214 -7.86 -5.15 -2.88
C ARG A 214 -9.12 -5.64 -2.16
N LEU A 215 -9.92 -6.47 -2.81
CA LEU A 215 -11.11 -7.06 -2.19
C LEU A 215 -10.67 -8.21 -1.26
N GLU A 216 -10.12 -7.83 -0.11
CA GLU A 216 -9.64 -8.69 0.97
C GLU A 216 -10.31 -8.29 2.28
N GLU A 217 -10.37 -9.22 3.24
CA GLU A 217 -11.05 -9.03 4.53
C GLU A 217 -10.54 -7.80 5.29
N CYS A 218 -9.23 -7.54 5.23
CA CYS A 218 -8.62 -6.40 5.90
C CYS A 218 -9.14 -5.03 5.42
N LYS A 219 -9.71 -4.95 4.20
CA LYS A 219 -10.25 -3.69 3.65
C LYS A 219 -11.65 -3.33 4.14
N GLY A 220 -12.35 -4.25 4.80
CA GLY A 220 -13.60 -3.96 5.51
C GLY A 220 -14.74 -3.45 4.63
N PHE A 221 -14.81 -3.86 3.36
CA PHE A 221 -15.92 -3.48 2.47
C PHE A 221 -17.28 -4.02 2.94
N ASP A 222 -17.25 -5.14 3.68
CA ASP A 222 -18.42 -5.66 4.38
C ASP A 222 -18.97 -4.67 5.42
N ILE A 223 -18.09 -4.00 6.17
CA ILE A 223 -18.50 -2.96 7.13
C ILE A 223 -19.14 -1.77 6.42
N LEU A 224 -18.60 -1.39 5.25
CA LEU A 224 -19.21 -0.34 4.42
C LEU A 224 -20.60 -0.75 3.94
N PHE A 225 -20.81 -2.03 3.59
CA PHE A 225 -22.13 -2.52 3.15
C PHE A 225 -23.13 -2.57 4.32
N GLU A 226 -22.70 -2.90 5.51
CA GLU A 226 -23.57 -2.79 6.70
C GLU A 226 -23.98 -1.33 6.96
N ALA A 227 -23.06 -0.37 6.83
CA ALA A 227 -23.38 1.05 6.96
C ALA A 227 -24.30 1.53 5.82
N LEU A 228 -24.11 1.02 4.60
CA LEU A 228 -24.98 1.32 3.48
C LEU A 228 -26.39 0.70 3.66
N ASN A 229 -26.48 -0.51 4.21
CA ASN A 229 -27.74 -1.14 4.58
C ASN A 229 -28.51 -0.30 5.61
N GLU A 230 -27.84 0.21 6.62
CA GLU A 230 -28.43 1.14 7.59
C GLU A 230 -29.01 2.39 6.90
N LEU A 231 -28.24 3.01 5.99
CA LEU A 231 -28.67 4.21 5.27
C LEU A 231 -29.82 3.95 4.31
N VAL A 232 -29.74 2.91 3.49
CA VAL A 232 -30.70 2.66 2.40
C VAL A 232 -31.97 2.02 2.92
N ASN A 233 -31.88 0.95 3.73
CA ASN A 233 -33.02 0.13 4.11
C ASN A 233 -33.64 0.53 5.45
N VAL A 234 -32.88 1.18 6.36
CA VAL A 234 -33.39 1.59 7.67
C VAL A 234 -33.77 3.09 7.66
N ARG A 235 -32.90 3.95 7.07
CA ARG A 235 -33.11 5.41 7.02
C ARG A 235 -33.73 5.92 5.72
N ASP A 236 -34.05 5.02 4.78
CA ASP A 236 -34.72 5.30 3.50
C ASP A 236 -34.00 6.29 2.57
N HIS A 237 -32.63 6.22 2.55
CA HIS A 237 -31.79 7.03 1.68
C HIS A 237 -31.53 6.36 0.32
N LEU A 238 -32.48 6.40 -0.60
CA LEU A 238 -32.45 5.64 -1.86
C LEU A 238 -31.46 6.13 -2.92
N ASN A 239 -30.90 7.34 -2.81
CA ASN A 239 -30.04 7.95 -3.85
C ASN A 239 -28.55 7.90 -3.44
N ILE A 240 -28.09 6.83 -2.85
CA ILE A 240 -26.67 6.63 -2.53
C ILE A 240 -26.14 5.51 -3.41
N VAL A 241 -24.98 5.71 -4.03
CA VAL A 241 -24.26 4.66 -4.76
C VAL A 241 -22.81 4.63 -4.32
N VAL A 242 -22.34 3.45 -3.95
CA VAL A 242 -20.92 3.16 -3.67
C VAL A 242 -20.32 2.49 -4.90
N SER A 243 -19.27 3.08 -5.46
CA SER A 243 -18.44 2.45 -6.51
C SER A 243 -17.12 1.94 -5.92
N ILE A 244 -16.87 0.65 -6.07
CA ILE A 244 -15.69 -0.02 -5.50
C ILE A 244 -14.73 -0.41 -6.60
N ALA A 245 -13.52 0.20 -6.59
CA ALA A 245 -12.45 -0.15 -7.49
C ALA A 245 -11.50 -1.16 -6.84
N GLY A 246 -11.36 -2.33 -7.44
CA GLY A 246 -10.47 -3.37 -6.96
C GLY A 246 -10.89 -4.76 -7.39
N ARG A 247 -10.08 -5.73 -7.02
CA ARG A 247 -10.35 -7.17 -7.17
C ARG A 247 -9.72 -7.94 -6.00
N GLY A 248 -10.20 -9.13 -5.75
CA GLY A 248 -9.68 -9.99 -4.69
C GLY A 248 -10.61 -11.13 -4.33
N VAL A 249 -10.16 -11.96 -3.40
CA VAL A 249 -10.87 -13.20 -3.01
C VAL A 249 -12.23 -12.93 -2.34
N GLN A 250 -12.46 -11.72 -1.85
CA GLN A 250 -13.72 -11.33 -1.22
C GLN A 250 -14.78 -10.82 -2.23
N GLU A 251 -14.49 -10.79 -3.54
CA GLU A 251 -15.44 -10.23 -4.51
C GLU A 251 -16.79 -10.94 -4.50
N GLU A 252 -16.81 -12.27 -4.62
CA GLU A 252 -18.05 -13.03 -4.61
C GLU A 252 -18.76 -13.02 -3.23
N PRO A 253 -18.07 -13.18 -2.09
CA PRO A 253 -18.68 -12.94 -0.77
C PRO A 253 -19.32 -11.56 -0.62
N LEU A 254 -18.67 -10.51 -1.10
CA LEU A 254 -19.20 -9.13 -1.04
C LEU A 254 -20.42 -8.94 -1.94
N LYS A 255 -20.43 -9.51 -3.16
CA LYS A 255 -21.62 -9.52 -4.04
C LYS A 255 -22.81 -10.23 -3.38
N HIS A 256 -22.52 -11.36 -2.72
CA HIS A 256 -23.53 -12.10 -1.98
C HIS A 256 -24.11 -11.27 -0.82
N LEU A 257 -23.26 -10.59 -0.06
CA LEU A 257 -23.67 -9.70 1.03
C LEU A 257 -24.52 -8.54 0.51
N ALA A 258 -24.13 -7.91 -0.60
CA ALA A 258 -24.91 -6.85 -1.24
C ALA A 258 -26.33 -7.36 -1.63
N ASN A 259 -26.43 -8.57 -2.19
CA ASN A 259 -27.71 -9.18 -2.54
C ASN A 259 -28.55 -9.51 -1.28
N GLN A 260 -27.94 -10.02 -0.21
CA GLN A 260 -28.64 -10.29 1.05
C GLN A 260 -29.28 -9.04 1.65
N HIS A 261 -28.62 -7.90 1.50
CA HIS A 261 -29.15 -6.59 1.95
C HIS A 261 -29.97 -5.85 0.89
N CYS A 262 -30.27 -6.46 -0.27
CA CYS A 262 -30.98 -5.80 -1.38
C CYS A 262 -30.30 -4.48 -1.84
N LEU A 263 -28.96 -4.46 -1.86
CA LEU A 263 -28.13 -3.28 -2.18
C LEU A 263 -27.58 -3.30 -3.61
N GLU A 264 -28.04 -4.19 -4.50
CA GLU A 264 -27.55 -4.31 -5.89
C GLU A 264 -27.66 -3.01 -6.68
N HIS A 265 -28.65 -2.19 -6.35
CA HIS A 265 -28.85 -0.87 -6.96
C HIS A 265 -27.93 0.22 -6.37
N ALA A 266 -27.39 0.00 -5.17
CA ALA A 266 -26.57 0.95 -4.42
C ALA A 266 -25.06 0.60 -4.42
N VAL A 267 -24.66 -0.59 -4.89
CA VAL A 267 -23.25 -1.04 -4.93
C VAL A 267 -22.84 -1.35 -6.36
N ARG A 268 -21.72 -0.78 -6.79
CA ARG A 268 -21.10 -1.03 -8.10
C ARG A 268 -19.69 -1.56 -7.93
N PHE A 269 -19.43 -2.78 -8.36
CA PHE A 269 -18.10 -3.32 -8.49
C PHE A 269 -17.55 -2.93 -9.86
N VAL A 270 -16.61 -1.98 -9.90
CA VAL A 270 -16.03 -1.49 -11.16
C VAL A 270 -14.81 -2.27 -11.60
N GLY A 271 -14.42 -3.31 -10.82
CA GLY A 271 -13.25 -4.13 -11.10
C GLY A 271 -11.94 -3.39 -10.81
N PHE A 272 -10.83 -3.99 -11.25
CA PHE A 272 -9.52 -3.35 -11.12
C PHE A 272 -9.38 -2.20 -12.12
N LEU A 273 -9.01 -1.03 -11.62
CA LEU A 273 -8.67 0.14 -12.43
C LEU A 273 -7.17 0.42 -12.30
N GLU A 274 -6.45 0.38 -13.41
CA GLU A 274 -5.04 0.82 -13.44
C GLU A 274 -4.93 2.30 -13.03
N ASN A 275 -5.91 3.10 -13.44
CA ASN A 275 -6.08 4.50 -13.08
C ASN A 275 -7.41 4.73 -12.33
N PRO A 276 -7.43 4.65 -10.98
CA PRO A 276 -8.64 4.86 -10.20
C PRO A 276 -8.98 6.34 -9.97
N TYR A 277 -8.10 7.26 -10.32
CA TYR A 277 -8.22 8.68 -9.96
C TYR A 277 -9.43 9.39 -10.55
N PRO A 278 -9.88 9.12 -11.81
CA PRO A 278 -11.13 9.69 -12.31
C PRO A 278 -12.36 9.26 -11.50
N LEU A 279 -12.41 7.98 -11.08
CA LEU A 279 -13.48 7.47 -10.20
C LEU A 279 -13.45 8.20 -8.86
N ILE A 280 -12.28 8.28 -8.21
CA ILE A 280 -12.14 8.96 -6.92
C ILE A 280 -12.54 10.42 -7.05
N ARG A 281 -12.06 11.13 -8.08
CA ARG A 281 -12.34 12.55 -8.30
C ARG A 281 -13.83 12.83 -8.57
N SER A 282 -14.55 11.88 -9.15
CA SER A 282 -15.99 12.04 -9.45
C SER A 282 -16.89 11.82 -8.24
N ALA A 283 -16.36 11.37 -7.12
CA ALA A 283 -17.13 11.06 -5.92
C ALA A 283 -17.38 12.30 -5.05
N ASP A 284 -18.54 12.32 -4.39
CA ASP A 284 -18.89 13.29 -3.36
C ASP A 284 -18.18 12.99 -2.03
N LEU A 285 -17.84 11.69 -1.81
CA LEU A 285 -17.14 11.20 -0.63
C LEU A 285 -16.26 10.00 -0.98
N PHE A 286 -15.06 9.95 -0.43
CA PHE A 286 -14.24 8.74 -0.44
C PHE A 286 -14.31 8.05 0.92
N CYS A 287 -14.64 6.75 0.96
CA CYS A 287 -14.73 5.97 2.19
C CYS A 287 -13.61 4.94 2.31
N LEU A 288 -12.95 4.90 3.49
CA LEU A 288 -11.99 3.88 3.90
C LEU A 288 -12.49 3.18 5.16
N THR A 289 -12.86 1.90 5.05
CA THR A 289 -13.43 1.11 6.15
C THR A 289 -12.51 -0.03 6.58
N SER A 290 -11.23 0.07 6.30
CA SER A 290 -10.23 -0.97 6.56
C SER A 290 -10.14 -1.35 8.03
N ARG A 291 -9.99 -2.63 8.32
CA ARG A 291 -9.78 -3.15 9.68
C ARG A 291 -8.40 -2.78 10.23
N TYR A 292 -7.41 -2.72 9.38
CA TYR A 292 -6.03 -2.26 9.67
C TYR A 292 -5.33 -1.83 8.39
N GLU A 293 -4.34 -0.95 8.53
CA GLU A 293 -3.52 -0.42 7.43
C GLU A 293 -2.04 -0.33 7.90
N GLY A 294 -1.17 0.06 7.00
CA GLY A 294 0.15 0.62 7.35
C GLY A 294 0.14 2.12 7.07
N MET A 295 -0.06 2.46 5.79
CA MET A 295 -0.36 3.81 5.30
C MET A 295 -1.33 3.64 4.13
N PRO A 296 -2.61 4.02 4.29
CA PRO A 296 -3.61 3.88 3.22
C PRO A 296 -3.37 4.89 2.09
N ASN A 297 -2.67 4.46 1.05
CA ASN A 297 -2.32 5.31 -0.10
C ASN A 297 -3.55 5.97 -0.72
N VAL A 298 -4.62 5.21 -0.89
CA VAL A 298 -5.86 5.69 -1.53
C VAL A 298 -6.52 6.85 -0.74
N LEU A 299 -6.32 6.91 0.59
CA LEU A 299 -6.79 8.02 1.41
C LEU A 299 -6.03 9.31 1.06
N VAL A 300 -4.69 9.23 0.96
CA VAL A 300 -3.83 10.35 0.55
C VAL A 300 -4.16 10.78 -0.89
N GLU A 301 -4.37 9.82 -1.79
CA GLU A 301 -4.75 10.05 -3.18
C GLU A 301 -6.10 10.82 -3.26
N ALA A 302 -7.13 10.39 -2.53
CA ALA A 302 -8.44 11.05 -2.47
C ALA A 302 -8.34 12.49 -1.92
N MET A 303 -7.62 12.67 -0.80
CA MET A 303 -7.38 14.00 -0.21
C MET A 303 -6.66 14.92 -1.20
N SER A 304 -5.66 14.42 -1.93
CA SER A 304 -4.91 15.19 -2.92
C SER A 304 -5.77 15.67 -4.09
N LEU A 305 -6.79 14.89 -4.45
CA LEU A 305 -7.77 15.24 -5.49
C LEU A 305 -8.84 16.23 -4.99
N GLY A 306 -8.84 16.55 -3.70
CA GLY A 306 -9.82 17.45 -3.10
C GLY A 306 -11.18 16.82 -2.91
N VAL A 307 -11.23 15.51 -2.70
CA VAL A 307 -12.45 14.77 -2.38
C VAL A 307 -12.59 14.70 -0.86
N PRO A 308 -13.78 15.02 -0.30
CA PRO A 308 -14.05 14.78 1.11
C PRO A 308 -13.81 13.32 1.49
N VAL A 309 -13.23 13.06 2.67
CA VAL A 309 -12.92 11.69 3.07
C VAL A 309 -13.57 11.34 4.40
N LEU A 310 -14.03 10.08 4.49
CA LEU A 310 -14.42 9.41 5.72
C LEU A 310 -13.53 8.19 5.87
N SER A 311 -12.89 8.05 7.02
CA SER A 311 -12.09 6.87 7.35
C SER A 311 -12.45 6.36 8.73
N VAL A 312 -12.36 5.05 8.91
CA VAL A 312 -12.35 4.47 10.25
C VAL A 312 -10.97 4.69 10.89
N ASP A 313 -10.95 4.80 12.20
CA ASP A 313 -9.73 4.90 13.01
C ASP A 313 -9.16 3.51 13.28
N CYS A 314 -8.74 2.84 12.20
CA CYS A 314 -8.10 1.54 12.30
C CYS A 314 -6.62 1.67 12.70
N PRO A 315 -6.00 0.60 13.24
CA PRO A 315 -4.58 0.60 13.56
C PRO A 315 -3.73 1.02 12.36
N HIS A 316 -2.82 1.96 12.63
CA HIS A 316 -1.84 2.57 11.74
C HIS A 316 -2.40 3.34 10.54
N GLY A 317 -1.93 4.56 10.36
CA GLY A 317 -2.13 5.39 9.16
C GLY A 317 -3.29 6.39 9.20
N PRO A 318 -4.58 6.01 9.25
CA PRO A 318 -5.68 6.96 9.06
C PRO A 318 -5.67 8.14 10.04
N ARG A 319 -5.52 7.88 11.34
CA ARG A 319 -5.45 8.92 12.38
C ARG A 319 -4.32 9.92 12.15
N ASP A 320 -3.13 9.43 11.74
CA ASP A 320 -1.98 10.28 11.46
C ASP A 320 -2.19 11.11 10.18
N ILE A 321 -2.69 10.49 9.11
CA ILE A 321 -2.98 11.18 7.84
C ILE A 321 -4.02 12.28 8.05
N LEU A 322 -5.10 11.99 8.81
CA LEU A 322 -6.21 12.89 9.06
C LEU A 322 -6.00 13.85 10.25
N HIS A 323 -4.81 13.86 10.88
CA HIS A 323 -4.53 14.65 12.08
C HIS A 323 -5.62 14.48 13.16
N GLY A 324 -5.96 13.22 13.48
CA GLY A 324 -6.98 12.92 14.48
C GLY A 324 -8.41 13.32 14.10
N GLY A 325 -8.69 13.58 12.82
CA GLY A 325 -10.00 13.98 12.30
C GLY A 325 -10.10 15.47 11.87
N GLU A 326 -9.03 16.25 12.04
CA GLU A 326 -9.02 17.66 11.59
C GLU A 326 -9.09 17.81 10.06
N LEU A 327 -8.64 16.82 9.30
CA LEU A 327 -8.53 16.87 7.84
C LEU A 327 -9.56 16.00 7.11
N GLY A 328 -10.44 15.31 7.84
CA GLY A 328 -11.48 14.45 7.30
C GLY A 328 -12.33 13.86 8.41
N THR A 329 -13.38 13.14 8.07
CA THR A 329 -14.20 12.45 9.07
C THR A 329 -13.47 11.19 9.52
N LEU A 330 -13.27 11.03 10.83
CA LEU A 330 -12.64 9.86 11.44
C LEU A 330 -13.63 9.23 12.42
N THR A 331 -14.08 8.01 12.12
CA THR A 331 -15.03 7.24 12.96
C THR A 331 -14.31 6.13 13.70
N PRO A 332 -14.84 5.64 14.83
CA PRO A 332 -14.28 4.46 15.48
C PRO A 332 -14.20 3.27 14.54
N ASN A 333 -13.20 2.43 14.73
CA ASN A 333 -13.00 1.26 13.89
C ASN A 333 -14.18 0.28 14.02
N GLN A 334 -14.73 -0.15 12.88
CA GLN A 334 -15.83 -1.10 12.77
C GLN A 334 -17.17 -0.64 13.40
N ASP A 335 -17.34 0.66 13.66
CA ASP A 335 -18.61 1.22 14.15
C ASP A 335 -19.51 1.57 12.97
N VAL A 336 -20.39 0.64 12.61
CA VAL A 336 -21.32 0.74 11.46
C VAL A 336 -22.22 1.98 11.59
N GLN A 337 -22.73 2.28 12.80
CA GLN A 337 -23.64 3.41 13.01
C GLN A 337 -22.92 4.75 12.78
N GLN A 338 -21.73 4.92 13.35
CA GLN A 338 -20.96 6.14 13.16
C GLN A 338 -20.44 6.30 11.73
N ILE A 339 -20.17 5.21 11.00
CA ILE A 339 -19.89 5.27 9.57
C ILE A 339 -21.11 5.77 8.81
N ALA A 340 -22.28 5.21 9.08
CA ALA A 340 -23.56 5.65 8.46
C ALA A 340 -23.84 7.12 8.78
N ASP A 341 -23.71 7.55 10.03
CA ASP A 341 -23.89 8.95 10.45
C ASP A 341 -22.94 9.89 9.71
N GLY A 342 -21.66 9.50 9.58
CA GLY A 342 -20.66 10.27 8.86
C GLY A 342 -20.95 10.40 7.36
N ILE A 343 -21.46 9.33 6.72
CA ILE A 343 -21.92 9.37 5.33
C ILE A 343 -23.14 10.28 5.18
N GLU A 344 -24.11 10.17 6.08
CA GLU A 344 -25.33 10.99 6.06
C GLU A 344 -25.00 12.47 6.23
N GLN A 345 -24.13 12.84 7.17
CA GLN A 345 -23.63 14.20 7.34
C GLN A 345 -22.92 14.72 6.08
N ALA A 346 -22.17 13.86 5.37
CA ALA A 346 -21.48 14.25 4.16
C ALA A 346 -22.42 14.59 2.99
N ARG A 347 -23.68 14.16 3.00
CA ARG A 347 -24.70 14.49 1.98
C ARG A 347 -25.21 15.93 2.09
N THR A 348 -25.11 16.52 3.26
CA THR A 348 -25.55 17.91 3.47
C THR A 348 -24.44 18.87 3.08
N PRO A 349 -24.70 19.93 2.28
CA PRO A 349 -23.70 20.96 2.00
C PRO A 349 -23.19 21.59 3.30
N ASP A 350 -21.86 21.67 3.44
CA ASP A 350 -21.21 22.22 4.64
C ASP A 350 -19.94 22.99 4.25
N PRO A 351 -19.93 24.33 4.31
CA PRO A 351 -18.76 25.15 4.02
C PRO A 351 -17.53 24.82 4.90
N ALA A 352 -17.75 24.33 6.14
CA ALA A 352 -16.66 23.94 7.02
C ALA A 352 -15.99 22.66 6.52
N ARG A 353 -16.76 21.72 5.95
CA ARG A 353 -16.22 20.54 5.28
C ARG A 353 -15.43 20.91 4.05
N ASP A 354 -15.91 21.85 3.24
CA ASP A 354 -15.22 22.29 2.02
C ASP A 354 -13.86 22.94 2.36
N ALA A 355 -13.85 23.80 3.38
CA ALA A 355 -12.61 24.40 3.90
C ALA A 355 -11.65 23.33 4.47
N ARG A 356 -12.18 22.34 5.20
CA ARG A 356 -11.42 21.19 5.72
C ARG A 356 -10.81 20.36 4.60
N THR A 357 -11.57 20.11 3.54
CA THR A 357 -11.11 19.36 2.35
C THR A 357 -9.99 20.10 1.62
N ALA A 358 -10.10 21.43 1.48
CA ALA A 358 -9.03 22.25 0.91
C ALA A 358 -7.74 22.18 1.74
N LYS A 359 -7.86 22.31 3.08
CA LYS A 359 -6.74 22.16 4.03
C LYS A 359 -6.12 20.76 3.96
N ALA A 360 -6.95 19.73 3.82
CA ALA A 360 -6.51 18.34 3.69
C ALA A 360 -5.65 18.13 2.43
N LYS A 361 -6.10 18.67 1.30
CA LYS A 361 -5.36 18.64 0.02
C LYS A 361 -3.98 19.29 0.14
N GLU A 362 -3.88 20.45 0.78
CA GLU A 362 -2.60 21.15 0.99
C GLU A 362 -1.69 20.35 1.94
N SER A 363 -2.24 19.85 3.04
CA SER A 363 -1.51 19.06 4.03
C SER A 363 -0.85 17.81 3.41
N VAL A 364 -1.57 17.01 2.63
CA VAL A 364 -0.98 15.81 2.04
C VAL A 364 0.08 16.15 1.00
N ARG A 365 -0.09 17.22 0.22
CA ARG A 365 0.92 17.67 -0.76
C ARG A 365 2.23 18.09 -0.09
N SER A 366 2.17 18.74 1.04
CA SER A 366 3.36 19.17 1.79
C SER A 366 4.06 17.99 2.49
N ARG A 367 3.31 17.02 3.00
CA ARG A 367 3.84 15.92 3.83
C ARG A 367 4.35 14.73 3.02
N PHE A 368 3.71 14.42 1.89
CA PHE A 368 3.87 13.15 1.19
C PHE A 368 4.32 13.30 -0.28
N GLY A 369 4.91 14.43 -0.65
CA GLY A 369 5.44 14.63 -2.00
C GLY A 369 6.57 13.66 -2.34
N ILE A 370 6.58 13.14 -3.58
CA ILE A 370 7.53 12.12 -4.03
C ILE A 370 8.99 12.59 -3.92
N GLY A 371 9.28 13.83 -4.27
CA GLY A 371 10.64 14.37 -4.26
C GLY A 371 11.30 14.33 -2.87
N PRO A 372 10.70 14.93 -1.81
CA PRO A 372 11.23 14.81 -0.45
C PRO A 372 11.38 13.37 0.04
N THR A 373 10.39 12.52 -0.23
CA THR A 373 10.42 11.11 0.20
C THR A 373 11.56 10.34 -0.49
N THR A 374 11.75 10.56 -1.80
CA THR A 374 12.83 9.90 -2.53
C THR A 374 14.20 10.36 -2.04
N ARG A 375 14.41 11.66 -1.81
CA ARG A 375 15.67 12.17 -1.22
C ARG A 375 15.97 11.56 0.14
N ALA A 376 14.97 11.45 1.01
CA ALA A 376 15.16 10.80 2.31
C ALA A 376 15.54 9.31 2.18
N LEU A 377 14.98 8.59 1.18
CA LEU A 377 15.41 7.24 0.87
C LEU A 377 16.85 7.19 0.36
N GLU A 378 17.23 8.08 -0.53
CA GLU A 378 18.59 8.21 -1.10
C GLU A 378 19.64 8.42 -0.01
N GLU A 379 19.32 9.26 0.98
CA GLU A 379 20.17 9.47 2.17
C GLU A 379 20.32 8.16 2.96
N LEU A 380 19.24 7.42 3.20
CA LEU A 380 19.29 6.13 3.92
C LEU A 380 20.10 5.08 3.14
N LEU A 381 19.95 5.00 1.82
CA LEU A 381 20.72 4.10 0.96
C LEU A 381 22.22 4.45 1.01
N THR A 382 22.56 5.73 0.91
CA THR A 382 23.95 6.21 0.99
C THR A 382 24.58 5.92 2.34
N LEU A 383 23.85 6.15 3.43
CA LEU A 383 24.31 5.85 4.78
C LEU A 383 24.57 4.35 4.97
N ALA A 384 23.69 3.49 4.42
CA ALA A 384 23.84 2.04 4.53
C ALA A 384 25.12 1.54 3.83
N VAL A 385 25.47 2.10 2.67
CA VAL A 385 26.71 1.76 1.96
C VAL A 385 27.94 2.26 2.72
N ARG A 386 27.91 3.48 3.25
CA ARG A 386 29.07 4.09 3.97
C ARG A 386 29.39 3.39 5.29
N HIS A 387 28.38 2.85 5.97
CA HIS A 387 28.56 2.18 7.28
C HIS A 387 28.67 0.66 7.15
N ASN A 388 28.75 0.14 5.94
CA ASN A 388 29.02 -1.28 5.73
C ASN A 388 30.53 -1.50 5.82
N PRO A 389 31.02 -2.28 6.83
CA PRO A 389 32.46 -2.44 7.10
C PRO A 389 33.20 -3.21 6.00
#